data_03631d17a19a8b49373b7bbec0ad2ac6
#
_entry.id   03631d17a19a8b49373b7bbec0ad2ac6
#
_cell.length_a   1.000
_cell.length_b   1.000
_cell.length_c   1.000
_cell.angle_alpha   90.00
_cell.angle_beta   90.00
_cell.angle_gamma   90.00
#
_symmetry.space_group_name_H-M   'P 1'
#
loop_
_entity.id
_entity.type
_entity.pdbx_description
1 polymer ?
#
loop_
_entity_poly.entity_id
_entity_poly.type
_entity_poly.pdbx_seq_one_letter_code
_entity_poly.pdbx_strand_id
1 'polypeptide(L)'
;YSSAASDVYKRQLLGIYDGFISSISGLFSKRFWPSLKFLLPILIGMALAVGILSNLINYLLEHHQVITMFFFTGLIIGIIPYLLRTAKFNKTFKAKHYSIMVVGIIILVVITLMNSSNQSADTSLDLSFGLIIKYFLAGACASSAMLLPGISGSFMLLIFGAYGTIMLAIADLVKLNFDGLPLLIVVGLGVLAGFLLSSRIIKYFLHHHFYTTFALITGFVIGSIYAVFPGLPQTGIEWTLSIITLIIGFAASYWIGQITDDNV
;
A
#
# COMPACT_ATOMS: atom_id res chain seq x y z
N TYR A 1 -22.68 -7.64 -26.88
CA TYR A 1 -21.52 -8.57 -26.65
C TYR A 1 -20.51 -8.01 -25.65
N SER A 2 -20.45 -6.72 -25.44
CA SER A 2 -19.47 -6.05 -24.55
C SER A 2 -19.81 -6.17 -23.06
N SER A 3 -21.09 -6.28 -22.67
CA SER A 3 -21.48 -6.31 -21.26
C SER A 3 -21.18 -7.64 -20.55
N ALA A 4 -21.30 -8.76 -21.26
CA ALA A 4 -21.06 -10.09 -20.68
C ALA A 4 -19.56 -10.35 -20.38
N ALA A 5 -18.64 -9.88 -21.22
CA ALA A 5 -17.21 -10.01 -20.99
C ALA A 5 -16.76 -9.12 -19.81
N SER A 6 -17.29 -7.90 -19.71
CA SER A 6 -17.00 -6.98 -18.59
C SER A 6 -17.52 -7.52 -17.25
N ASP A 7 -18.68 -8.18 -17.25
CA ASP A 7 -19.23 -8.80 -16.05
C ASP A 7 -18.47 -10.06 -15.63
N VAL A 8 -17.92 -10.83 -16.57
CA VAL A 8 -17.05 -11.99 -16.28
C VAL A 8 -15.73 -11.52 -15.66
N TYR A 9 -15.11 -10.46 -16.19
CA TYR A 9 -13.84 -9.93 -15.67
C TYR A 9 -14.02 -9.26 -14.30
N LYS A 10 -15.09 -8.49 -14.12
CA LYS A 10 -15.47 -7.95 -12.79
C LYS A 10 -15.72 -9.07 -11.78
N ARG A 11 -16.38 -10.15 -12.19
CA ARG A 11 -16.58 -11.33 -11.34
C ARG A 11 -15.28 -12.07 -11.04
N GLN A 12 -14.32 -12.12 -11.97
CA GLN A 12 -13.02 -12.75 -11.72
C GLN A 12 -12.15 -11.92 -10.78
N LEU A 13 -12.05 -10.59 -10.97
CA LEU A 13 -11.25 -9.72 -10.12
C LEU A 13 -11.88 -9.57 -8.72
N LEU A 14 -13.18 -9.36 -8.65
CA LEU A 14 -13.95 -9.37 -7.40
C LEU A 14 -13.93 -10.78 -6.77
N GLY A 15 -13.95 -11.85 -7.59
CA GLY A 15 -13.89 -13.24 -7.14
C GLY A 15 -12.56 -13.60 -6.48
N ILE A 16 -11.42 -13.08 -6.96
CA ILE A 16 -10.11 -13.29 -6.33
C ILE A 16 -10.03 -12.52 -5.01
N TYR A 17 -10.48 -11.26 -4.99
CA TYR A 17 -10.51 -10.45 -3.77
C TYR A 17 -11.50 -11.01 -2.74
N ASP A 18 -12.73 -11.33 -3.18
CA ASP A 18 -13.74 -11.96 -2.32
C ASP A 18 -13.28 -13.35 -1.87
N GLY A 19 -12.61 -14.12 -2.75
CA GLY A 19 -11.96 -15.38 -2.44
C GLY A 19 -10.87 -15.23 -1.38
N PHE A 20 -10.06 -14.20 -1.48
CA PHE A 20 -9.00 -13.90 -0.51
C PHE A 20 -9.58 -13.55 0.87
N ILE A 21 -10.52 -12.59 0.93
CA ILE A 21 -11.18 -12.18 2.17
C ILE A 21 -11.98 -13.32 2.80
N SER A 22 -12.73 -14.08 1.98
CA SER A 22 -13.51 -15.22 2.46
C SER A 22 -12.61 -16.36 2.94
N SER A 23 -11.45 -16.55 2.32
CA SER A 23 -10.48 -17.56 2.74
C SER A 23 -9.77 -17.18 4.04
N ILE A 24 -9.44 -15.92 4.26
CA ILE A 24 -8.92 -15.45 5.56
C ILE A 24 -9.95 -15.73 6.67
N SER A 25 -11.21 -15.37 6.42
CA SER A 25 -12.29 -15.64 7.37
C SER A 25 -12.55 -17.15 7.55
N GLY A 26 -12.33 -17.92 6.50
CA GLY A 26 -12.52 -19.37 6.46
C GLY A 26 -11.45 -20.16 7.22
N LEU A 27 -10.26 -19.60 7.45
CA LEU A 27 -9.20 -20.21 8.28
C LEU A 27 -9.65 -20.45 9.74
N PHE A 28 -10.53 -19.60 10.24
CA PHE A 28 -11.11 -19.71 11.59
C PHE A 28 -12.48 -20.41 11.63
N SER A 29 -12.85 -21.11 10.53
CA SER A 29 -14.15 -21.76 10.34
C SER A 29 -13.98 -23.23 9.89
N LYS A 30 -15.11 -23.95 9.76
CA LYS A 30 -15.15 -25.32 9.22
C LYS A 30 -14.62 -25.45 7.77
N ARG A 31 -14.29 -24.33 7.10
CA ARG A 31 -13.71 -24.29 5.75
C ARG A 31 -12.18 -24.14 5.74
N PHE A 32 -11.49 -24.54 6.80
CA PHE A 32 -10.03 -24.42 6.94
C PHE A 32 -9.26 -24.97 5.71
N TRP A 33 -9.52 -26.21 5.30
CA TRP A 33 -8.77 -26.84 4.20
C TRP A 33 -8.98 -26.18 2.82
N PRO A 34 -10.20 -25.85 2.40
CA PRO A 34 -10.40 -25.08 1.17
C PRO A 34 -9.75 -23.72 1.20
N SER A 35 -9.82 -23.01 2.33
CA SER A 35 -9.21 -21.69 2.53
C SER A 35 -7.68 -21.76 2.48
N LEU A 36 -7.10 -22.77 3.11
CA LEU A 36 -5.65 -22.99 3.08
C LEU A 36 -5.16 -23.29 1.66
N LYS A 37 -5.85 -24.15 0.93
CA LYS A 37 -5.52 -24.47 -0.47
C LYS A 37 -5.56 -23.25 -1.39
N PHE A 38 -6.42 -22.30 -1.12
CA PHE A 38 -6.51 -21.04 -1.88
C PHE A 38 -5.41 -20.05 -1.47
N LEU A 39 -5.14 -19.90 -0.17
CA LEU A 39 -4.16 -18.95 0.34
C LEU A 39 -2.71 -19.40 0.17
N LEU A 40 -2.44 -20.71 0.25
CA LEU A 40 -1.08 -21.24 0.21
C LEU A 40 -0.30 -20.87 -1.06
N PRO A 41 -0.86 -21.03 -2.28
CA PRO A 41 -0.17 -20.61 -3.50
C PRO A 41 0.11 -19.10 -3.52
N ILE A 42 -0.81 -18.29 -3.00
CA ILE A 42 -0.65 -16.82 -2.91
C ILE A 42 0.50 -16.50 -1.96
N LEU A 43 0.54 -17.11 -0.77
CA LEU A 43 1.60 -16.88 0.20
C LEU A 43 2.97 -17.34 -0.31
N ILE A 44 3.03 -18.51 -0.98
CA ILE A 44 4.27 -19.01 -1.61
C ILE A 44 4.72 -18.04 -2.71
N GLY A 45 3.80 -17.60 -3.58
CA GLY A 45 4.09 -16.64 -4.63
C GLY A 45 4.61 -15.30 -4.07
N MET A 46 4.01 -14.81 -2.99
CA MET A 46 4.48 -13.61 -2.30
C MET A 46 5.88 -13.81 -1.69
N ALA A 47 6.10 -14.93 -1.00
CA ALA A 47 7.41 -15.23 -0.39
C ALA A 47 8.51 -15.35 -1.45
N LEU A 48 8.25 -16.02 -2.56
CA LEU A 48 9.18 -16.13 -3.68
C LEU A 48 9.44 -14.77 -4.33
N ALA A 49 8.40 -13.98 -4.57
CA ALA A 49 8.53 -12.65 -5.14
C ALA A 49 9.37 -11.74 -4.23
N VAL A 50 9.10 -11.73 -2.93
CA VAL A 50 9.89 -10.97 -1.95
C VAL A 50 11.33 -11.49 -1.91
N GLY A 51 11.56 -12.80 -1.86
CA GLY A 51 12.89 -13.40 -1.80
C GLY A 51 13.74 -13.09 -3.04
N ILE A 52 13.15 -13.13 -4.23
CA ILE A 52 13.86 -12.86 -5.50
C ILE A 52 14.08 -11.37 -5.71
N LEU A 53 13.02 -10.55 -5.50
CA LEU A 53 13.06 -9.13 -5.80
C LEU A 53 13.75 -8.30 -4.72
N SER A 54 13.75 -8.73 -3.44
CA SER A 54 14.32 -7.94 -2.35
C SER A 54 15.81 -7.66 -2.56
N ASN A 55 16.58 -8.66 -2.96
CA ASN A 55 18.03 -8.50 -3.22
C ASN A 55 18.28 -7.55 -4.40
N LEU A 56 17.48 -7.66 -5.46
CA LEU A 56 17.59 -6.78 -6.63
C LEU A 56 17.22 -5.34 -6.24
N ILE A 57 16.08 -5.16 -5.55
CA ILE A 57 15.62 -3.83 -5.12
C ILE A 57 16.59 -3.19 -4.13
N ASN A 58 17.10 -3.95 -3.16
CA ASN A 58 18.11 -3.45 -2.23
C ASN A 58 19.38 -3.00 -2.95
N TYR A 59 19.91 -3.82 -3.85
CA TYR A 59 21.05 -3.45 -4.68
C TYR A 59 20.82 -2.17 -5.47
N LEU A 60 19.65 -2.04 -6.12
CA LEU A 60 19.29 -0.86 -6.89
C LEU A 60 19.15 0.39 -5.99
N LEU A 61 18.56 0.24 -4.81
CA LEU A 61 18.38 1.35 -3.86
C LEU A 61 19.70 1.77 -3.19
N GLU A 62 20.63 0.84 -2.96
CA GLU A 62 21.93 1.16 -2.39
C GLU A 62 22.87 1.83 -3.39
N HIS A 63 22.89 1.37 -4.65
CA HIS A 63 23.86 1.82 -5.66
C HIS A 63 23.29 2.83 -6.66
N HIS A 64 21.97 2.80 -6.90
CA HIS A 64 21.28 3.61 -7.92
C HIS A 64 19.95 4.18 -7.39
N GLN A 65 19.96 4.71 -6.17
CA GLN A 65 18.74 5.15 -5.49
C GLN A 65 17.92 6.14 -6.33
N VAL A 66 18.55 7.20 -6.83
CA VAL A 66 17.87 8.27 -7.57
C VAL A 66 17.21 7.71 -8.84
N ILE A 67 17.96 6.94 -9.64
CA ILE A 67 17.48 6.34 -10.89
C ILE A 67 16.29 5.40 -10.61
N THR A 68 16.39 4.58 -9.56
CA THR A 68 15.35 3.63 -9.17
C THR A 68 14.08 4.35 -8.71
N MET A 69 14.22 5.39 -7.92
CA MET A 69 13.08 6.18 -7.44
C MET A 69 12.41 6.96 -8.57
N PHE A 70 13.15 7.41 -9.59
CA PHE A 70 12.57 8.00 -10.79
C PHE A 70 11.74 6.98 -11.58
N PHE A 71 12.16 5.71 -11.64
CA PHE A 71 11.34 4.64 -12.19
C PHE A 71 10.01 4.47 -11.44
N PHE A 72 10.04 4.41 -10.10
CA PHE A 72 8.83 4.32 -9.30
C PHE A 72 7.94 5.56 -9.43
N THR A 73 8.53 6.74 -9.49
CA THR A 73 7.79 8.00 -9.78
C THR A 73 7.09 7.91 -11.13
N GLY A 74 7.76 7.37 -12.15
CA GLY A 74 7.17 7.12 -13.46
C GLY A 74 5.97 6.17 -13.39
N LEU A 75 6.07 5.06 -12.65
CA LEU A 75 4.95 4.12 -12.42
C LEU A 75 3.75 4.83 -11.78
N ILE A 76 3.99 5.67 -10.76
CA ILE A 76 2.93 6.42 -10.07
C ILE A 76 2.26 7.42 -11.02
N ILE A 77 3.03 8.17 -11.79
CA ILE A 77 2.48 9.13 -12.77
C ILE A 77 1.68 8.38 -13.86
N GLY A 78 2.17 7.23 -14.32
CA GLY A 78 1.53 6.44 -15.38
C GLY A 78 0.18 5.85 -15.01
N ILE A 79 -0.10 5.59 -13.71
CA ILE A 79 -1.41 5.07 -13.27
C ILE A 79 -2.48 6.18 -13.14
N ILE A 80 -2.09 7.46 -13.01
CA ILE A 80 -3.03 8.57 -12.81
C ILE A 80 -4.07 8.67 -13.94
N PRO A 81 -3.70 8.60 -15.23
CA PRO A 81 -4.67 8.63 -16.31
C PRO A 81 -5.74 7.54 -16.21
N TYR A 82 -5.36 6.32 -15.81
CA TYR A 82 -6.29 5.22 -15.59
C TYR A 82 -7.29 5.54 -14.46
N LEU A 83 -6.81 6.04 -13.31
CA LEU A 83 -7.67 6.42 -12.19
C LEU A 83 -8.66 7.52 -12.58
N LEU A 84 -8.21 8.52 -13.33
CA LEU A 84 -9.06 9.61 -13.80
C LEU A 84 -10.11 9.12 -14.81
N ARG A 85 -9.77 8.20 -15.71
CA ARG A 85 -10.73 7.60 -16.65
C ARG A 85 -11.79 6.77 -15.92
N THR A 86 -11.36 5.88 -15.01
CA THR A 86 -12.25 5.04 -14.20
C THR A 86 -13.24 5.89 -13.40
N ALA A 87 -12.80 7.03 -12.88
CA ALA A 87 -13.64 8.00 -12.20
C ALA A 87 -14.52 8.82 -13.15
N LYS A 88 -14.44 8.65 -14.47
CA LYS A 88 -15.14 9.47 -15.48
C LYS A 88 -14.94 10.97 -15.24
N PHE A 89 -13.71 11.37 -14.92
CA PHE A 89 -13.29 12.70 -14.50
C PHE A 89 -13.98 13.84 -15.28
N ASN A 90 -13.92 13.78 -16.63
CA ASN A 90 -14.46 14.84 -17.48
C ASN A 90 -15.99 15.02 -17.40
N LYS A 91 -16.73 14.01 -16.94
CA LYS A 91 -18.20 14.01 -16.95
C LYS A 91 -18.83 14.17 -15.55
N THR A 92 -18.12 13.74 -14.51
CA THR A 92 -18.71 13.58 -13.17
C THR A 92 -18.05 14.44 -12.09
N PHE A 93 -16.80 14.91 -12.33
CA PHE A 93 -16.10 15.71 -11.35
C PHE A 93 -16.68 17.13 -11.28
N LYS A 94 -17.10 17.50 -10.06
CA LYS A 94 -17.55 18.83 -9.67
C LYS A 94 -16.49 19.48 -8.78
N ALA A 95 -16.59 20.77 -8.49
CA ALA A 95 -15.66 21.51 -7.63
C ALA A 95 -15.34 20.76 -6.32
N LYS A 96 -16.34 20.12 -5.69
CA LYS A 96 -16.14 19.33 -4.47
C LYS A 96 -15.16 18.15 -4.63
N HIS A 97 -15.13 17.49 -5.79
CA HIS A 97 -14.23 16.36 -6.02
C HIS A 97 -12.77 16.83 -6.18
N TYR A 98 -12.57 17.99 -6.82
CA TYR A 98 -11.25 18.62 -6.89
C TYR A 98 -10.76 19.03 -5.48
N SER A 99 -11.63 19.62 -4.66
CA SER A 99 -11.27 19.96 -3.27
C SER A 99 -10.88 18.73 -2.47
N ILE A 100 -11.60 17.63 -2.60
CA ILE A 100 -11.27 16.36 -1.92
C ILE A 100 -9.94 15.78 -2.43
N MET A 101 -9.69 15.85 -3.74
CA MET A 101 -8.40 15.43 -4.32
C MET A 101 -7.24 16.25 -3.76
N VAL A 102 -7.40 17.58 -3.68
CA VAL A 102 -6.39 18.48 -3.07
C VAL A 102 -6.20 18.16 -1.59
N VAL A 103 -7.27 17.90 -0.85
CA VAL A 103 -7.18 17.45 0.56
C VAL A 103 -6.38 16.15 0.67
N GLY A 104 -6.61 15.19 -0.22
CA GLY A 104 -5.83 13.95 -0.27
C GLY A 104 -4.33 14.21 -0.50
N ILE A 105 -3.98 15.09 -1.45
CA ILE A 105 -2.59 15.50 -1.70
C ILE A 105 -1.98 16.12 -0.44
N ILE A 106 -2.67 17.08 0.17
CA ILE A 106 -2.19 17.80 1.36
C ILE A 106 -1.97 16.82 2.52
N ILE A 107 -2.93 15.94 2.79
CA ILE A 107 -2.81 14.93 3.85
C ILE A 107 -1.53 14.12 3.65
N LEU A 108 -1.27 13.63 2.45
CA LEU A 108 -0.12 12.75 2.19
C LEU A 108 1.21 13.52 2.25
N VAL A 109 1.24 14.74 1.74
CA VAL A 109 2.43 15.61 1.86
C VAL A 109 2.73 15.94 3.32
N VAL A 110 1.71 16.31 4.12
CA VAL A 110 1.88 16.60 5.55
C VAL A 110 2.38 15.36 6.29
N ILE A 111 1.77 14.20 6.05
CA ILE A 111 2.22 12.94 6.63
C ILE A 111 3.69 12.67 6.26
N THR A 112 4.11 12.90 5.02
CA THR A 112 5.49 12.70 4.58
C THR A 112 6.46 13.66 5.28
N LEU A 113 6.09 14.94 5.43
CA LEU A 113 6.90 15.94 6.14
C LEU A 113 7.05 15.63 7.64
N MET A 114 6.00 15.12 8.27
CA MET A 114 6.07 14.72 9.68
C MET A 114 7.01 13.55 9.93
N ASN A 115 7.23 12.67 8.94
CA ASN A 115 8.14 11.53 9.07
C ASN A 115 9.61 11.94 9.21
N SER A 116 10.00 13.07 8.67
CA SER A 116 11.40 13.55 8.72
C SER A 116 11.88 13.91 10.13
N SER A 117 10.99 14.02 11.10
CA SER A 117 11.28 14.58 12.43
C SER A 117 11.26 13.60 13.61
N ASN A 118 10.77 12.36 13.44
CA ASN A 118 10.54 11.44 14.57
C ASN A 118 11.24 10.08 14.39
N GLN A 119 12.55 10.02 14.66
CA GLN A 119 13.32 8.77 14.70
C GLN A 119 13.68 8.31 16.15
N SER A 120 12.88 8.63 17.14
CA SER A 120 13.11 8.10 18.48
C SER A 120 12.40 6.74 18.62
N ALA A 121 13.14 5.66 18.44
CA ALA A 121 12.66 4.32 18.75
C ALA A 121 12.65 4.14 20.28
N ASP A 122 11.48 4.05 20.89
CA ASP A 122 11.34 3.48 22.23
C ASP A 122 11.71 2.00 22.15
N THR A 123 12.86 1.63 22.73
CA THR A 123 13.38 0.26 22.68
C THR A 123 12.97 -0.60 23.88
N SER A 124 12.07 -0.10 24.74
CA SER A 124 11.57 -0.86 25.88
C SER A 124 10.47 -1.85 25.47
N LEU A 125 10.72 -3.14 25.75
CA LEU A 125 9.74 -4.23 25.55
C LEU A 125 8.70 -4.33 26.69
N ASP A 126 8.72 -3.41 27.64
CA ASP A 126 7.78 -3.41 28.77
C ASP A 126 6.35 -3.07 28.30
N LEU A 127 5.46 -4.05 28.38
CA LEU A 127 4.06 -3.93 28.00
C LEU A 127 3.22 -3.29 29.11
N SER A 128 3.28 -1.97 29.23
CA SER A 128 2.27 -1.25 30.02
C SER A 128 0.94 -1.20 29.23
N PHE A 129 -0.18 -1.04 29.93
CA PHE A 129 -1.51 -0.96 29.28
C PHE A 129 -1.58 0.13 28.20
N GLY A 130 -0.93 1.27 28.42
CA GLY A 130 -0.83 2.35 27.42
C GLY A 130 -0.04 1.94 26.17
N LEU A 131 1.03 1.16 26.34
CA LEU A 131 1.82 0.64 25.22
C LEU A 131 1.08 -0.44 24.42
N ILE A 132 0.30 -1.29 25.07
CA ILE A 132 -0.59 -2.25 24.41
C ILE A 132 -1.56 -1.53 23.47
N ILE A 133 -2.22 -0.47 23.95
CA ILE A 133 -3.13 0.34 23.11
C ILE A 133 -2.37 1.01 21.98
N LYS A 134 -1.20 1.60 22.25
CA LYS A 134 -0.34 2.24 21.23
C LYS A 134 0.01 1.27 20.13
N TYR A 135 0.52 0.08 20.45
CA TYR A 135 0.94 -0.91 19.46
C TYR A 135 -0.23 -1.55 18.70
N PHE A 136 -1.36 -1.76 19.37
CA PHE A 136 -2.59 -2.19 18.70
C PHE A 136 -3.06 -1.15 17.68
N LEU A 137 -3.13 0.13 18.07
CA LEU A 137 -3.53 1.21 17.18
C LEU A 137 -2.51 1.42 16.05
N ALA A 138 -1.21 1.31 16.33
CA ALA A 138 -0.17 1.38 15.32
C ALA A 138 -0.35 0.29 14.25
N GLY A 139 -0.58 -0.96 14.65
CA GLY A 139 -0.90 -2.06 13.74
C GLY A 139 -2.19 -1.84 12.95
N ALA A 140 -3.25 -1.36 13.62
CA ALA A 140 -4.52 -1.07 12.97
C ALA A 140 -4.41 0.07 11.94
N CYS A 141 -3.72 1.16 12.29
CA CYS A 141 -3.48 2.27 11.36
C CYS A 141 -2.57 1.86 10.21
N ALA A 142 -1.52 1.07 10.47
CA ALA A 142 -0.61 0.58 9.44
C ALA A 142 -1.33 -0.27 8.39
N SER A 143 -2.15 -1.23 8.82
CA SER A 143 -2.92 -2.08 7.90
C SER A 143 -4.01 -1.30 7.15
N SER A 144 -4.65 -0.33 7.82
CA SER A 144 -5.62 0.57 7.19
C SER A 144 -4.99 1.42 6.10
N ALA A 145 -3.79 1.95 6.36
CA ALA A 145 -3.04 2.76 5.42
C ALA A 145 -2.61 1.97 4.18
N MET A 146 -2.20 0.71 4.34
CA MET A 146 -1.83 -0.16 3.21
C MET A 146 -2.97 -0.42 2.22
N LEU A 147 -4.22 -0.27 2.63
CA LEU A 147 -5.37 -0.38 1.73
C LEU A 147 -5.58 0.88 0.88
N LEU A 148 -4.96 2.00 1.28
CA LEU A 148 -5.02 3.26 0.55
C LEU A 148 -3.76 3.40 -0.32
N PRO A 149 -3.91 3.59 -1.64
CA PRO A 149 -2.76 3.76 -2.52
C PRO A 149 -1.97 5.01 -2.13
N GLY A 150 -0.64 4.88 -2.12
CA GLY A 150 0.26 5.97 -1.80
C GLY A 150 0.68 6.07 -0.32
N ILE A 151 0.09 5.28 0.59
CA ILE A 151 0.47 5.27 2.00
C ILE A 151 1.09 3.91 2.35
N SER A 152 2.29 3.95 2.94
CA SER A 152 2.98 2.75 3.40
C SER A 152 2.60 2.42 4.85
N GLY A 153 2.29 1.15 5.14
CA GLY A 153 2.02 0.69 6.51
C GLY A 153 3.23 0.84 7.44
N SER A 154 4.43 0.57 6.96
CA SER A 154 5.67 0.78 7.72
C SER A 154 5.86 2.26 8.11
N PHE A 155 5.44 3.16 7.24
CA PHE A 155 5.44 4.58 7.49
C PHE A 155 4.51 4.96 8.66
N MET A 156 3.32 4.37 8.72
CA MET A 156 2.43 4.54 9.88
C MET A 156 3.06 4.02 11.16
N LEU A 157 3.73 2.87 11.12
CA LEU A 157 4.46 2.36 12.29
C LEU A 157 5.57 3.33 12.76
N LEU A 158 6.25 4.02 11.83
CA LEU A 158 7.24 5.05 12.16
C LEU A 158 6.61 6.25 12.87
N ILE A 159 5.47 6.75 12.37
CA ILE A 159 4.73 7.87 13.01
C ILE A 159 4.34 7.53 14.46
N PHE A 160 3.91 6.28 14.70
CA PHE A 160 3.60 5.81 16.05
C PHE A 160 4.85 5.52 16.90
N GLY A 161 6.08 5.65 16.34
CA GLY A 161 7.32 5.27 17.01
C GLY A 161 7.38 3.77 17.34
N ALA A 162 6.64 2.95 16.59
CA ALA A 162 6.50 1.51 16.83
C ALA A 162 7.40 0.66 15.92
N TYR A 163 7.89 1.22 14.81
CA TYR A 163 8.62 0.47 13.79
C TYR A 163 9.88 -0.22 14.34
N GLY A 164 10.73 0.53 15.03
CA GLY A 164 11.99 0.00 15.58
C GLY A 164 11.75 -1.14 16.57
N THR A 165 10.82 -0.97 17.51
CA THR A 165 10.49 -1.98 18.52
C THR A 165 9.91 -3.25 17.87
N ILE A 166 9.05 -3.10 16.86
CA ILE A 166 8.48 -4.24 16.11
C ILE A 166 9.60 -4.98 15.35
N MET A 167 10.52 -4.25 14.71
CA MET A 167 11.64 -4.88 13.98
C MET A 167 12.59 -5.61 14.92
N LEU A 168 12.86 -5.07 16.11
CA LEU A 168 13.63 -5.76 17.15
C LEU A 168 12.92 -7.04 17.60
N ALA A 169 11.64 -6.97 17.90
CA ALA A 169 10.86 -8.15 18.31
C ALA A 169 10.80 -9.24 17.23
N ILE A 170 10.73 -8.86 15.95
CA ILE A 170 10.83 -9.81 14.83
C ILE A 170 12.23 -10.41 14.74
N ALA A 171 13.28 -9.61 14.89
CA ALA A 171 14.67 -10.10 14.87
C ALA A 171 14.95 -11.06 16.03
N ASP A 172 14.42 -10.80 17.22
CA ASP A 172 14.53 -11.68 18.38
C ASP A 172 13.78 -13.00 18.15
N LEU A 173 12.59 -12.94 17.56
CA LEU A 173 11.82 -14.14 17.21
C LEU A 173 12.60 -15.05 16.23
N VAL A 174 13.30 -14.46 15.24
CA VAL A 174 14.16 -15.21 14.31
C VAL A 174 15.32 -15.90 15.04
N LYS A 175 15.81 -15.30 16.12
CA LYS A 175 16.85 -15.90 17.01
C LYS A 175 16.28 -16.87 18.05
N LEU A 176 14.98 -17.23 17.94
CA LEU A 176 14.25 -18.07 18.90
C LEU A 176 14.14 -17.45 20.30
N ASN A 177 14.29 -16.13 20.41
CA ASN A 177 13.96 -15.38 21.63
C ASN A 177 12.51 -14.90 21.53
N PHE A 178 11.67 -15.32 22.49
CA PHE A 178 10.23 -15.08 22.49
C PHE A 178 9.80 -13.89 23.36
N ASP A 179 10.73 -13.08 23.88
CA ASP A 179 10.42 -11.93 24.74
C ASP A 179 9.55 -10.89 24.03
N GLY A 180 9.77 -10.70 22.71
CA GLY A 180 8.97 -9.80 21.86
C GLY A 180 7.65 -10.38 21.36
N LEU A 181 7.35 -11.68 21.59
CA LEU A 181 6.18 -12.34 21.06
C LEU A 181 4.84 -11.70 21.51
N PRO A 182 4.65 -11.32 22.80
CA PRO A 182 3.41 -10.66 23.23
C PRO A 182 3.15 -9.35 22.49
N LEU A 183 4.19 -8.55 22.21
CA LEU A 183 4.10 -7.32 21.43
C LEU A 183 3.68 -7.62 20.00
N LEU A 184 4.28 -8.62 19.34
CA LEU A 184 3.93 -9.00 17.97
C LEU A 184 2.50 -9.51 17.87
N ILE A 185 1.98 -10.20 18.90
CA ILE A 185 0.57 -10.62 18.96
C ILE A 185 -0.34 -9.39 19.03
N VAL A 186 -0.04 -8.42 19.87
CA VAL A 186 -0.83 -7.18 20.01
C VAL A 186 -0.87 -6.41 18.68
N VAL A 187 0.30 -6.22 18.04
CA VAL A 187 0.38 -5.56 16.73
C VAL A 187 -0.39 -6.36 15.68
N GLY A 188 -0.22 -7.68 15.65
CA GLY A 188 -0.92 -8.57 14.72
C GLY A 188 -2.45 -8.50 14.85
N LEU A 189 -2.97 -8.48 16.10
CA LEU A 189 -4.39 -8.27 16.35
C LEU A 189 -4.86 -6.89 15.86
N GLY A 190 -4.05 -5.85 16.08
CA GLY A 190 -4.28 -4.52 15.54
C GLY A 190 -4.35 -4.53 14.01
N VAL A 191 -3.38 -5.17 13.35
CA VAL A 191 -3.34 -5.31 11.89
C VAL A 191 -4.60 -5.99 11.35
N LEU A 192 -5.02 -7.09 11.96
CA LEU A 192 -6.25 -7.80 11.57
C LEU A 192 -7.50 -6.93 11.77
N ALA A 193 -7.62 -6.28 12.91
CA ALA A 193 -8.75 -5.40 13.20
C ALA A 193 -8.80 -4.21 12.23
N GLY A 194 -7.67 -3.54 11.99
CA GLY A 194 -7.57 -2.42 11.05
C GLY A 194 -7.90 -2.82 9.62
N PHE A 195 -7.37 -3.95 9.16
CA PHE A 195 -7.65 -4.48 7.83
C PHE A 195 -9.14 -4.79 7.63
N LEU A 196 -9.76 -5.49 8.56
CA LEU A 196 -11.18 -5.85 8.50
C LEU A 196 -12.10 -4.61 8.56
N LEU A 197 -11.79 -3.67 9.43
CA LEU A 197 -12.58 -2.45 9.58
C LEU A 197 -12.45 -1.56 8.34
N SER A 198 -11.22 -1.30 7.91
CA SER A 198 -10.96 -0.41 6.77
C SER A 198 -11.44 -0.99 5.45
N SER A 199 -11.34 -2.29 5.23
CA SER A 199 -11.89 -2.93 4.04
C SER A 199 -13.41 -2.74 3.92
N ARG A 200 -14.14 -2.85 5.05
CA ARG A 200 -15.59 -2.57 5.08
C ARG A 200 -15.89 -1.10 4.80
N ILE A 201 -15.14 -0.20 5.41
CA ILE A 201 -15.29 1.25 5.23
C ILE A 201 -15.04 1.63 3.77
N ILE A 202 -13.92 1.18 3.19
CA ILE A 202 -13.56 1.46 1.80
C ILE A 202 -14.63 0.89 0.85
N LYS A 203 -15.06 -0.35 1.07
CA LYS A 203 -16.14 -0.96 0.30
C LYS A 203 -17.43 -0.15 0.36
N TYR A 204 -17.83 0.31 1.54
CA TYR A 204 -19.01 1.18 1.72
C TYR A 204 -18.88 2.48 0.92
N PHE A 205 -17.75 3.16 1.02
CA PHE A 205 -17.50 4.40 0.30
C PHE A 205 -17.44 4.21 -1.21
N LEU A 206 -16.83 3.13 -1.69
CA LEU A 206 -16.81 2.79 -3.11
C LEU A 206 -18.21 2.49 -3.67
N HIS A 207 -19.10 1.91 -2.88
CA HIS A 207 -20.47 1.65 -3.32
C HIS A 207 -21.36 2.89 -3.29
N HIS A 208 -21.25 3.73 -2.23
CA HIS A 208 -22.19 4.84 -2.02
C HIS A 208 -21.64 6.20 -2.50
N HIS A 209 -20.31 6.36 -2.53
CA HIS A 209 -19.63 7.63 -2.84
C HIS A 209 -18.47 7.44 -3.82
N PHE A 210 -18.70 6.66 -4.87
CA PHE A 210 -17.67 6.23 -5.82
C PHE A 210 -16.74 7.37 -6.30
N TYR A 211 -17.31 8.42 -6.86
CA TYR A 211 -16.53 9.54 -7.43
C TYR A 211 -15.74 10.32 -6.36
N THR A 212 -16.31 10.48 -5.18
CA THR A 212 -15.67 11.14 -4.04
C THR A 212 -14.47 10.31 -3.55
N THR A 213 -14.66 9.01 -3.46
CA THR A 213 -13.61 8.07 -3.04
C THR A 213 -12.47 8.02 -4.06
N PHE A 214 -12.80 7.96 -5.35
CA PHE A 214 -11.80 8.01 -6.42
C PHE A 214 -11.05 9.33 -6.46
N ALA A 215 -11.71 10.46 -6.18
CA ALA A 215 -11.04 11.75 -6.05
C ALA A 215 -10.00 11.73 -4.92
N LEU A 216 -10.35 11.18 -3.75
CA LEU A 216 -9.44 11.03 -2.62
C LEU A 216 -8.27 10.09 -2.95
N ILE A 217 -8.55 8.92 -3.53
CA ILE A 217 -7.55 7.94 -3.96
C ILE A 217 -6.57 8.59 -4.96
N THR A 218 -7.09 9.29 -5.96
CA THR A 218 -6.25 10.00 -6.95
C THR A 218 -5.41 11.07 -6.27
N GLY A 219 -5.96 11.80 -5.29
CA GLY A 219 -5.21 12.75 -4.47
C GLY A 219 -4.05 12.11 -3.72
N PHE A 220 -4.29 10.96 -3.08
CA PHE A 220 -3.21 10.21 -2.41
C PHE A 220 -2.14 9.74 -3.40
N VAL A 221 -2.51 9.22 -4.56
CA VAL A 221 -1.55 8.80 -5.60
C VAL A 221 -0.73 9.98 -6.10
N ILE A 222 -1.33 11.14 -6.33
CA ILE A 222 -0.59 12.34 -6.73
C ILE A 222 0.33 12.81 -5.59
N GLY A 223 -0.16 12.83 -4.36
CA GLY A 223 0.63 13.22 -3.18
C GLY A 223 1.81 12.27 -2.92
N SER A 224 1.69 10.97 -3.26
CA SER A 224 2.77 9.99 -3.10
C SER A 224 3.98 10.27 -4.01
N ILE A 225 3.81 11.04 -5.08
CA ILE A 225 4.94 11.50 -5.93
C ILE A 225 5.95 12.27 -5.07
N TYR A 226 5.46 13.13 -4.18
CA TYR A 226 6.33 13.87 -3.24
C TYR A 226 7.02 12.93 -2.25
N ALA A 227 6.32 11.93 -1.75
CA ALA A 227 6.87 10.95 -0.80
C ALA A 227 7.97 10.06 -1.39
N VAL A 228 7.87 9.77 -2.69
CA VAL A 228 8.82 8.90 -3.41
C VAL A 228 9.96 9.70 -4.05
N PHE A 229 9.82 11.01 -4.19
CA PHE A 229 10.81 11.86 -4.86
C PHE A 229 12.16 11.88 -4.12
N PRO A 230 13.26 11.37 -4.73
CA PRO A 230 14.55 11.18 -4.05
C PRO A 230 15.43 12.42 -4.03
N GLY A 231 14.97 13.53 -4.58
CA GLY A 231 15.80 14.71 -4.89
C GLY A 231 16.24 14.76 -6.36
N LEU A 232 17.02 15.77 -6.69
CA LEU A 232 17.48 15.97 -8.06
C LEU A 232 18.76 15.16 -8.34
N PRO A 233 18.91 14.58 -9.55
CA PRO A 233 20.14 13.95 -9.99
C PRO A 233 21.32 14.92 -9.95
N GLN A 234 22.51 14.43 -9.60
CA GLN A 234 23.69 15.28 -9.41
C GLN A 234 24.61 15.32 -10.63
N THR A 235 24.61 14.29 -11.47
CA THR A 235 25.47 14.21 -12.66
C THR A 235 24.67 14.14 -13.94
N GLY A 236 25.28 14.53 -15.07
CA GLY A 236 24.60 14.48 -16.37
C GLY A 236 24.18 13.07 -16.79
N ILE A 237 24.99 12.05 -16.44
CA ILE A 237 24.65 10.63 -16.67
C ILE A 237 23.46 10.22 -15.82
N GLU A 238 23.45 10.61 -14.56
CA GLU A 238 22.34 10.31 -13.64
C GLU A 238 21.02 10.96 -14.11
N TRP A 239 21.08 12.22 -14.62
CA TRP A 239 19.93 12.87 -15.24
C TRP A 239 19.38 12.07 -16.41
N THR A 240 20.26 11.65 -17.33
CA THR A 240 19.86 10.90 -18.53
C THR A 240 19.19 9.58 -18.14
N LEU A 241 19.81 8.80 -17.23
CA LEU A 241 19.29 7.52 -16.78
C LEU A 241 17.98 7.68 -15.99
N SER A 242 17.88 8.71 -15.14
CA SER A 242 16.66 8.99 -14.37
C SER A 242 15.47 9.36 -15.28
N ILE A 243 15.70 10.15 -16.32
CA ILE A 243 14.64 10.46 -17.28
C ILE A 243 14.21 9.20 -18.08
N ILE A 244 15.17 8.39 -18.51
CA ILE A 244 14.89 7.14 -19.23
C ILE A 244 14.05 6.20 -18.34
N THR A 245 14.45 5.98 -17.10
CA THR A 245 13.74 5.09 -16.17
C THR A 245 12.36 5.62 -15.79
N LEU A 246 12.20 6.93 -15.63
CA LEU A 246 10.90 7.56 -15.45
C LEU A 246 9.97 7.30 -16.63
N ILE A 247 10.46 7.47 -17.86
CA ILE A 247 9.67 7.20 -19.08
C ILE A 247 9.30 5.71 -19.16
N ILE A 248 10.22 4.81 -18.84
CA ILE A 248 9.95 3.36 -18.84
C ILE A 248 8.88 3.04 -17.78
N GLY A 249 9.00 3.55 -16.57
CA GLY A 249 8.02 3.36 -15.50
C GLY A 249 6.65 3.91 -15.89
N PHE A 250 6.60 5.13 -16.44
CA PHE A 250 5.38 5.74 -16.95
C PHE A 250 4.72 4.88 -18.04
N ALA A 251 5.49 4.49 -19.06
CA ALA A 251 4.99 3.70 -20.17
C ALA A 251 4.46 2.33 -19.70
N ALA A 252 5.18 1.65 -18.82
CA ALA A 252 4.77 0.36 -18.27
C ALA A 252 3.44 0.47 -17.53
N SER A 253 3.31 1.43 -16.60
CA SER A 253 2.10 1.62 -15.81
C SER A 253 0.93 2.11 -16.68
N TYR A 254 1.18 3.03 -17.59
CA TYR A 254 0.17 3.53 -18.52
C TYR A 254 -0.38 2.43 -19.44
N TRP A 255 0.50 1.57 -19.96
CA TRP A 255 0.12 0.45 -20.83
C TRP A 255 -0.71 -0.59 -20.07
N ILE A 256 -0.30 -0.96 -18.85
CA ILE A 256 -1.08 -1.84 -17.97
C ILE A 256 -2.46 -1.24 -17.69
N GLY A 257 -2.53 0.07 -17.43
CA GLY A 257 -3.80 0.78 -17.24
C GLY A 257 -4.71 0.74 -18.46
N GLN A 258 -4.16 0.83 -19.69
CA GLN A 258 -4.95 0.72 -20.93
C GLN A 258 -5.52 -0.69 -21.15
N ILE A 259 -4.70 -1.74 -20.98
CA ILE A 259 -5.16 -3.13 -21.12
C ILE A 259 -6.30 -3.42 -20.14
N THR A 260 -6.27 -2.81 -18.97
CA THR A 260 -7.33 -2.97 -17.97
C THR A 260 -8.61 -2.22 -18.39
N ASP A 261 -8.50 -1.06 -19.04
CA ASP A 261 -9.64 -0.27 -19.54
C ASP A 261 -10.33 -0.98 -20.73
N ASP A 262 -9.57 -1.55 -21.68
CA ASP A 262 -10.12 -2.23 -22.85
C ASP A 262 -10.87 -3.51 -22.50
N ASN A 263 -10.64 -4.06 -21.30
CA ASN A 263 -11.30 -5.26 -20.78
C ASN A 263 -12.47 -4.96 -19.82
N VAL A 264 -12.84 -3.70 -19.58
CA VAL A 264 -13.96 -3.24 -18.75
C VAL A 264 -15.04 -2.56 -19.58
#